data_f9852e533dec17c558463335a518145e
#
_entry.id   f9852e533dec17c558463335a518145e
#
_cell.length_a   1.000
_cell.length_b   1.000
_cell.length_c   1.000
_cell.angle_alpha   90.00
_cell.angle_beta   90.00
_cell.angle_gamma   90.00
#
_symmetry.space_group_name_H-M   'P 1'
#
loop_
_entity.id
_entity.type
_entity.pdbx_description
1 polymer ?
#
loop_
_entity_poly.entity_id
_entity_poly.type
_entity_poly.pdbx_seq_one_letter_code
_entity_poly.pdbx_strand_id
1 'polypeptide(L)'
;MSPRARIIVIAGAAACLAAGGTVALAVITSNGKGGKESKPVPLAGAPPLALDLGVRTDPEARALRRADRLLKKNRAAARRIFARYDSPAARIGAAVASWPDDSMAKIKQLSREHPDDSLVLLHLGYANLWVGDSREATAAWRRAATAEPDTFSAQRADDALHPGFPPGEPLFVPSFEPPARLAGLSPPRQLELLARDASKPNARAKLLYGLALQRLGRRLSAQREYDEAARLALNDPETQVAAALGHFAKSNPSAAFSRLGPLTRRYPRAATVRFHLGLMLLWMARAQPGALAEGRRQLRLAEKEQPGSPLAREAKRLLAGLEGV
;
A
#
# COMPACT_ATOMS: atom_id res chain seq x y z
N MET A 1 6.11 -2.73 26.80
CA MET A 1 4.99 -2.75 25.82
C MET A 1 5.58 -2.69 24.42
N SER A 2 5.32 -3.71 23.60
CA SER A 2 5.94 -3.80 22.27
C SER A 2 5.39 -2.71 21.33
N PRO A 3 6.21 -2.11 20.47
CA PRO A 3 5.80 -1.04 19.54
C PRO A 3 4.73 -1.45 18.50
N ARG A 4 4.34 -2.71 18.47
CA ARG A 4 3.46 -3.31 17.44
C ARG A 4 1.97 -3.12 17.63
N ALA A 5 1.51 -2.75 18.82
CA ALA A 5 0.07 -2.53 19.09
C ALA A 5 -0.46 -1.17 18.60
N ARG A 6 0.41 -0.30 18.08
CA ARG A 6 0.06 1.06 17.62
C ARG A 6 -0.31 1.15 16.14
N ILE A 7 -0.51 0.03 15.44
CA ILE A 7 -0.28 -0.05 13.99
C ILE A 7 -1.47 0.38 13.13
N ILE A 8 -2.72 0.22 13.56
CA ILE A 8 -3.84 0.49 12.64
C ILE A 8 -4.15 1.97 12.48
N VAL A 9 -3.96 2.77 13.52
CA VAL A 9 -4.41 4.17 13.49
C VAL A 9 -3.28 5.19 13.68
N ILE A 10 -2.11 4.82 14.23
CA ILE A 10 -1.10 5.79 14.72
C ILE A 10 0.21 5.81 13.90
N ALA A 11 0.50 4.86 13.03
CA ALA A 11 1.73 4.92 12.23
C ALA A 11 1.56 5.92 11.08
N GLY A 12 2.17 7.08 11.25
CA GLY A 12 2.10 8.20 10.32
C GLY A 12 2.57 7.88 8.90
N ALA A 13 2.26 8.76 7.96
CA ALA A 13 2.59 8.73 6.53
C ALA A 13 4.08 8.49 6.19
N ALA A 14 4.98 8.51 7.18
CA ALA A 14 6.42 8.27 6.99
C ALA A 14 6.80 6.85 6.60
N ALA A 15 5.95 5.86 6.82
CA ALA A 15 6.24 4.49 6.39
C ALA A 15 6.30 4.36 4.86
N CYS A 16 5.72 5.29 4.12
CA CYS A 16 5.69 5.26 2.65
C CYS A 16 7.00 5.68 1.98
N LEU A 17 7.84 6.47 2.66
CA LEU A 17 9.12 6.91 2.09
C LEU A 17 10.33 6.11 2.57
N ALA A 18 10.26 5.46 3.73
CA ALA A 18 11.40 4.79 4.36
C ALA A 18 11.40 3.26 4.30
N ALA A 19 10.30 2.60 3.93
CA ALA A 19 10.25 1.16 3.73
C ALA A 19 10.48 0.75 2.25
N GLY A 20 11.18 1.59 1.52
CA GLY A 20 11.73 1.26 0.22
C GLY A 20 12.85 0.23 0.37
N GLY A 21 12.52 -1.00 0.62
CA GLY A 21 13.33 -2.09 0.08
C GLY A 21 13.24 -1.92 -1.43
N THR A 22 14.13 -1.11 -1.98
CA THR A 22 14.36 -0.94 -3.40
C THR A 22 14.81 -2.29 -3.95
N VAL A 23 13.86 -3.16 -4.27
CA VAL A 23 14.03 -3.95 -5.47
C VAL A 23 13.87 -2.90 -6.57
N ALA A 24 14.99 -2.29 -6.96
CA ALA A 24 15.03 -1.47 -8.14
C ALA A 24 14.60 -2.38 -9.31
N LEU A 25 13.30 -2.36 -9.62
CA LEU A 25 12.76 -2.88 -10.86
C LEU A 25 13.18 -1.92 -12.00
N ALA A 26 14.48 -1.77 -12.17
CA ALA A 26 15.09 -1.03 -13.27
C ALA A 26 15.11 -1.87 -14.56
N VAL A 27 13.99 -2.54 -14.91
CA VAL A 27 14.01 -3.46 -16.07
C VAL A 27 12.85 -3.24 -17.04
N ILE A 28 11.92 -2.32 -16.82
CA ILE A 28 10.87 -2.12 -17.81
C ILE A 28 10.91 -0.68 -18.37
N THR A 29 12.08 -0.26 -18.87
CA THR A 29 12.18 0.91 -19.75
C THR A 29 12.92 0.54 -21.03
N SER A 30 12.48 -0.49 -21.75
CA SER A 30 12.84 -0.65 -23.15
C SER A 30 11.60 -0.60 -24.02
N ASN A 31 10.88 0.52 -24.02
CA ASN A 31 10.11 0.96 -25.16
C ASN A 31 11.03 1.79 -26.07
N GLY A 32 11.96 1.13 -26.72
CA GLY A 32 12.86 1.65 -27.73
C GLY A 32 12.73 0.81 -28.98
N LYS A 33 12.09 1.38 -30.01
CA LYS A 33 12.19 1.05 -31.45
C LYS A 33 13.15 -0.10 -31.78
N GLY A 34 12.60 -1.22 -32.32
CA GLY A 34 13.27 -2.08 -33.31
C GLY A 34 14.63 -2.66 -32.89
N GLY A 35 14.72 -3.35 -31.75
CA GLY A 35 15.94 -4.07 -31.34
C GLY A 35 15.62 -5.57 -31.20
N LYS A 36 16.51 -6.42 -31.72
CA LYS A 36 16.51 -7.90 -31.57
C LYS A 36 16.08 -8.27 -30.16
N GLU A 37 15.15 -9.20 -30.02
CA GLU A 37 14.75 -9.79 -28.73
C GLU A 37 16.01 -10.23 -27.97
N SER A 38 16.40 -9.45 -26.97
CA SER A 38 17.46 -9.86 -26.05
C SER A 38 16.94 -11.04 -25.24
N LYS A 39 17.71 -12.12 -25.18
CA LYS A 39 17.35 -13.28 -24.35
C LYS A 39 17.04 -12.81 -22.92
N PRO A 40 15.96 -13.32 -22.32
CA PRO A 40 15.60 -12.98 -20.95
C PRO A 40 16.79 -13.24 -20.00
N VAL A 41 17.13 -12.23 -19.20
CA VAL A 41 18.21 -12.35 -18.21
C VAL A 41 17.57 -12.61 -16.84
N PRO A 42 17.77 -13.80 -16.23
CA PRO A 42 17.26 -14.09 -14.91
C PRO A 42 17.84 -13.15 -13.85
N LEU A 43 17.02 -12.76 -12.88
CA LEU A 43 17.46 -11.97 -11.76
C LEU A 43 18.18 -12.83 -10.72
N ALA A 44 19.17 -12.25 -10.05
CA ALA A 44 19.89 -12.93 -8.97
C ALA A 44 19.03 -13.08 -7.71
N GLY A 45 19.27 -14.14 -6.95
CA GLY A 45 18.55 -14.41 -5.70
C GLY A 45 17.15 -14.97 -5.91
N ALA A 46 16.31 -14.83 -4.89
CA ALA A 46 14.91 -15.29 -4.91
C ALA A 46 13.93 -14.14 -5.05
N PRO A 47 12.75 -14.38 -5.66
CA PRO A 47 11.68 -13.40 -5.70
C PRO A 47 11.25 -12.97 -4.28
N PRO A 48 10.71 -11.75 -4.12
CA PRO A 48 10.21 -11.29 -2.84
C PRO A 48 9.00 -12.10 -2.40
N LEU A 49 8.85 -12.28 -1.09
CA LEU A 49 7.64 -12.82 -0.48
C LEU A 49 6.80 -11.67 0.07
N ALA A 50 5.54 -11.60 -0.33
CA ALA A 50 4.58 -10.60 0.10
C ALA A 50 3.27 -11.28 0.57
N LEU A 51 3.23 -11.69 1.84
CA LEU A 51 2.06 -12.38 2.40
C LEU A 51 0.96 -11.39 2.78
N ASP A 52 -0.26 -11.64 2.33
CA ASP A 52 -1.47 -10.93 2.78
C ASP A 52 -2.07 -11.65 4.01
N LEU A 53 -1.52 -11.37 5.19
CA LEU A 53 -2.00 -11.92 6.45
C LEU A 53 -2.90 -10.95 7.23
N GLY A 54 -3.06 -9.72 6.76
CA GLY A 54 -3.89 -8.68 7.35
C GLY A 54 -3.70 -8.59 8.87
N VAL A 55 -4.81 -8.54 9.60
CA VAL A 55 -4.83 -8.49 11.09
C VAL A 55 -4.96 -9.87 11.75
N ARG A 56 -4.92 -10.97 10.99
CA ARG A 56 -5.03 -12.35 11.52
C ARG A 56 -4.03 -12.60 12.63
N THR A 57 -4.48 -13.24 13.72
CA THR A 57 -3.66 -13.60 14.90
C THR A 57 -3.75 -15.08 15.26
N ASP A 58 -4.34 -15.89 14.40
CA ASP A 58 -4.40 -17.34 14.54
C ASP A 58 -2.99 -18.00 14.52
N PRO A 59 -2.86 -19.26 14.93
CA PRO A 59 -1.57 -19.95 14.99
C PRO A 59 -0.82 -19.98 13.65
N GLU A 60 -1.53 -20.21 12.55
CA GLU A 60 -0.96 -20.22 11.22
C GLU A 60 -0.39 -18.84 10.85
N ALA A 61 -1.19 -17.77 10.93
CA ALA A 61 -0.74 -16.42 10.60
C ALA A 61 0.50 -15.99 11.43
N ARG A 62 0.56 -16.38 12.72
CA ARG A 62 1.74 -16.15 13.56
C ARG A 62 2.96 -16.92 13.06
N ALA A 63 2.77 -18.19 12.67
CA ALA A 63 3.83 -19.03 12.14
C ALA A 63 4.36 -18.50 10.81
N LEU A 64 3.47 -18.12 9.87
CA LEU A 64 3.84 -17.58 8.57
C LEU A 64 4.61 -16.24 8.71
N ARG A 65 4.19 -15.34 9.60
CA ARG A 65 4.96 -14.11 9.91
C ARG A 65 6.33 -14.41 10.50
N ARG A 66 6.46 -15.47 11.32
CA ARG A 66 7.75 -15.92 11.83
C ARG A 66 8.63 -16.45 10.71
N ALA A 67 8.08 -17.27 9.82
CA ALA A 67 8.79 -17.83 8.67
C ALA A 67 9.26 -16.73 7.72
N ASP A 68 8.43 -15.75 7.41
CA ASP A 68 8.77 -14.59 6.58
C ASP A 68 9.98 -13.82 7.15
N ARG A 69 9.99 -13.54 8.47
CA ARG A 69 11.14 -12.90 9.13
C ARG A 69 12.43 -13.74 9.07
N LEU A 70 12.30 -15.05 9.05
CA LEU A 70 13.45 -15.97 8.95
C LEU A 70 13.95 -16.12 7.51
N LEU A 71 13.13 -15.84 6.52
CA LEU A 71 13.42 -16.12 5.11
C LEU A 71 14.76 -15.52 4.65
N LYS A 72 15.08 -14.31 5.09
CA LYS A 72 16.34 -13.62 4.75
C LYS A 72 17.57 -14.20 5.47
N LYS A 73 17.37 -14.79 6.65
CA LYS A 73 18.47 -15.26 7.53
C LYS A 73 18.70 -16.77 7.45
N ASN A 74 17.63 -17.53 7.33
CA ASN A 74 17.64 -18.99 7.33
C ASN A 74 16.47 -19.54 6.52
N ARG A 75 16.67 -19.68 5.21
CA ARG A 75 15.65 -20.15 4.27
C ARG A 75 15.18 -21.57 4.58
N ALA A 76 16.08 -22.46 4.99
CA ALA A 76 15.73 -23.84 5.34
C ALA A 76 14.78 -23.90 6.56
N ALA A 77 15.02 -23.08 7.60
CA ALA A 77 14.13 -22.98 8.75
C ALA A 77 12.79 -22.35 8.37
N ALA A 78 12.77 -21.30 7.53
CA ALA A 78 11.55 -20.70 7.01
C ALA A 78 10.72 -21.73 6.23
N ARG A 79 11.34 -22.46 5.30
CA ARG A 79 10.68 -23.52 4.51
C ARG A 79 10.01 -24.56 5.41
N ARG A 80 10.71 -25.06 6.47
CA ARG A 80 10.14 -26.04 7.39
C ARG A 80 8.90 -25.52 8.14
N ILE A 81 8.83 -24.22 8.42
CA ILE A 81 7.65 -23.61 9.05
C ILE A 81 6.52 -23.52 8.06
N PHE A 82 6.77 -22.99 6.85
CA PHE A 82 5.77 -22.91 5.79
C PHE A 82 5.17 -24.26 5.44
N ALA A 83 6.00 -25.30 5.33
CA ALA A 83 5.58 -26.67 4.98
C ALA A 83 4.66 -27.37 6.02
N ARG A 84 4.39 -26.73 7.17
CA ARG A 84 3.43 -27.26 8.18
C ARG A 84 1.97 -26.89 7.87
N TYR A 85 1.73 -26.05 6.89
CA TYR A 85 0.42 -25.52 6.55
C TYR A 85 0.17 -25.66 5.05
N ASP A 86 -1.10 -25.80 4.68
CA ASP A 86 -1.50 -26.06 3.28
C ASP A 86 -2.24 -24.88 2.63
N SER A 87 -2.34 -23.75 3.32
CA SER A 87 -2.94 -22.55 2.72
C SER A 87 -2.11 -22.04 1.53
N PRO A 88 -2.73 -21.34 0.54
CA PRO A 88 -2.00 -20.72 -0.55
C PRO A 88 -0.83 -19.85 -0.08
N ALA A 89 -1.00 -19.09 1.00
CA ALA A 89 0.05 -18.27 1.61
C ALA A 89 1.26 -19.11 2.09
N ALA A 90 0.98 -20.25 2.73
CA ALA A 90 2.02 -21.15 3.22
C ALA A 90 2.75 -21.85 2.06
N ARG A 91 2.02 -22.35 1.08
CA ARG A 91 2.57 -23.02 -0.10
C ARG A 91 3.43 -22.08 -0.95
N ILE A 92 2.99 -20.84 -1.16
CA ILE A 92 3.80 -19.79 -1.80
C ILE A 92 5.06 -19.51 -0.98
N GLY A 93 4.95 -19.35 0.34
CA GLY A 93 6.09 -19.15 1.22
C GLY A 93 7.13 -20.29 1.13
N ALA A 94 6.66 -21.55 1.09
CA ALA A 94 7.51 -22.72 0.92
C ALA A 94 8.21 -22.74 -0.46
N ALA A 95 7.48 -22.40 -1.53
CA ALA A 95 8.03 -22.31 -2.88
C ALA A 95 9.12 -21.23 -2.97
N VAL A 96 8.86 -20.00 -2.49
CA VAL A 96 9.86 -18.92 -2.45
C VAL A 96 11.07 -19.30 -1.60
N ALA A 97 10.86 -19.98 -0.47
CA ALA A 97 11.96 -20.45 0.38
C ALA A 97 12.83 -21.54 -0.28
N SER A 98 12.30 -22.26 -1.27
CA SER A 98 13.05 -23.30 -2.02
C SER A 98 13.72 -22.76 -3.30
N TRP A 99 13.52 -21.50 -3.62
CA TRP A 99 14.02 -20.93 -4.90
C TRP A 99 15.53 -21.16 -5.09
N PRO A 100 16.00 -21.53 -6.30
CA PRO A 100 15.26 -21.67 -7.58
C PRO A 100 14.69 -23.08 -7.86
N ASP A 101 14.99 -24.08 -7.05
CA ASP A 101 14.71 -25.51 -7.32
C ASP A 101 13.36 -25.72 -8.06
N ASP A 102 12.47 -26.53 -7.60
CA ASP A 102 11.15 -26.80 -8.21
C ASP A 102 10.09 -25.66 -8.00
N SER A 103 10.54 -24.49 -7.54
CA SER A 103 9.68 -23.37 -7.13
C SER A 103 8.77 -22.84 -8.22
N MET A 104 9.30 -22.66 -9.43
CA MET A 104 8.49 -22.19 -10.56
C MET A 104 7.36 -23.20 -10.91
N ALA A 105 7.66 -24.49 -10.89
CA ALA A 105 6.67 -25.52 -11.17
C ALA A 105 5.56 -25.51 -10.09
N LYS A 106 5.93 -25.38 -8.81
CA LYS A 106 4.98 -25.29 -7.68
C LYS A 106 4.10 -24.05 -7.77
N ILE A 107 4.68 -22.87 -8.07
CA ILE A 107 3.91 -21.63 -8.21
C ILE A 107 2.94 -21.72 -9.41
N LYS A 108 3.37 -22.27 -10.54
CA LYS A 108 2.51 -22.52 -11.68
C LYS A 108 1.39 -23.52 -11.38
N GLN A 109 1.68 -24.55 -10.60
CA GLN A 109 0.67 -25.49 -10.13
C GLN A 109 -0.37 -24.78 -9.26
N LEU A 110 0.07 -24.02 -8.26
CA LEU A 110 -0.81 -23.22 -7.41
C LEU A 110 -1.71 -22.28 -8.20
N SER A 111 -1.17 -21.63 -9.25
CA SER A 111 -1.97 -20.73 -10.08
C SER A 111 -3.03 -21.44 -10.95
N ARG A 112 -2.89 -22.74 -11.19
CA ARG A 112 -3.94 -23.55 -11.81
C ARG A 112 -5.00 -24.01 -10.81
N GLU A 113 -4.57 -24.29 -9.57
CA GLU A 113 -5.46 -24.69 -8.48
C GLU A 113 -6.28 -23.50 -7.94
N HIS A 114 -5.69 -22.30 -7.97
CA HIS A 114 -6.25 -21.05 -7.48
C HIS A 114 -6.15 -19.92 -8.53
N PRO A 115 -6.92 -20.01 -9.64
CA PRO A 115 -6.75 -19.13 -10.80
C PRO A 115 -7.11 -17.66 -10.56
N ASP A 116 -7.92 -17.39 -9.51
CA ASP A 116 -8.41 -16.07 -9.17
C ASP A 116 -7.90 -15.57 -7.79
N ASP A 117 -6.93 -16.27 -7.19
CA ASP A 117 -6.28 -15.84 -5.96
C ASP A 117 -5.20 -14.79 -6.27
N SER A 118 -5.43 -13.55 -5.85
CA SER A 118 -4.49 -12.43 -6.09
C SER A 118 -3.11 -12.66 -5.49
N LEU A 119 -3.00 -13.35 -4.34
CA LEU A 119 -1.72 -13.66 -3.72
C LEU A 119 -0.90 -14.61 -4.59
N VAL A 120 -1.54 -15.66 -5.11
CA VAL A 120 -0.91 -16.65 -5.97
C VAL A 120 -0.47 -16.00 -7.28
N LEU A 121 -1.35 -15.23 -7.91
CA LEU A 121 -1.06 -14.52 -9.17
C LEU A 121 0.04 -13.47 -9.01
N LEU A 122 0.09 -12.74 -7.88
CA LEU A 122 1.17 -11.81 -7.55
C LEU A 122 2.53 -12.52 -7.56
N HIS A 123 2.62 -13.68 -6.90
CA HIS A 123 3.87 -14.43 -6.81
C HIS A 123 4.22 -15.16 -8.10
N LEU A 124 3.23 -15.56 -8.91
CA LEU A 124 3.49 -16.03 -10.29
C LEU A 124 4.17 -14.93 -11.10
N GLY A 125 3.71 -13.68 -10.97
CA GLY A 125 4.33 -12.52 -11.62
C GLY A 125 5.77 -12.31 -11.15
N TYR A 126 6.04 -12.34 -9.85
CA TYR A 126 7.41 -12.25 -9.33
C TYR A 126 8.30 -13.40 -9.83
N ALA A 127 7.80 -14.64 -9.81
CA ALA A 127 8.55 -15.79 -10.27
C ALA A 127 8.90 -15.69 -11.76
N ASN A 128 7.95 -15.29 -12.62
CA ASN A 128 8.19 -15.07 -14.03
C ASN A 128 9.24 -13.97 -14.27
N LEU A 129 9.17 -12.85 -13.54
CA LEU A 129 10.17 -11.80 -13.66
C LEU A 129 11.57 -12.31 -13.28
N TRP A 130 11.68 -13.13 -12.22
CA TRP A 130 12.97 -13.67 -11.75
C TRP A 130 13.61 -14.64 -12.74
N VAL A 131 12.83 -15.34 -13.56
CA VAL A 131 13.37 -16.16 -14.66
C VAL A 131 13.54 -15.38 -15.98
N GLY A 132 13.28 -14.06 -15.96
CA GLY A 132 13.47 -13.17 -17.11
C GLY A 132 12.24 -13.03 -18.01
N ASP A 133 11.11 -13.66 -17.68
CA ASP A 133 9.88 -13.56 -18.48
C ASP A 133 9.02 -12.38 -18.06
N SER A 134 9.43 -11.18 -18.49
CA SER A 134 8.73 -9.93 -18.18
C SER A 134 7.31 -9.86 -18.75
N ARG A 135 7.04 -10.54 -19.85
CA ARG A 135 5.72 -10.57 -20.49
C ARG A 135 4.72 -11.32 -19.61
N GLU A 136 5.08 -12.55 -19.22
CA GLU A 136 4.24 -13.37 -18.35
C GLU A 136 4.15 -12.77 -16.93
N ALA A 137 5.22 -12.12 -16.44
CA ALA A 137 5.17 -11.37 -15.18
C ALA A 137 4.09 -10.28 -15.21
N THR A 138 4.11 -9.44 -16.24
CA THR A 138 3.13 -8.37 -16.43
C THR A 138 1.71 -8.91 -16.58
N ALA A 139 1.52 -10.00 -17.34
CA ALA A 139 0.22 -10.64 -17.49
C ALA A 139 -0.32 -11.17 -16.17
N ALA A 140 0.52 -11.84 -15.36
CA ALA A 140 0.16 -12.33 -14.04
C ALA A 140 -0.22 -11.19 -13.08
N TRP A 141 0.55 -10.09 -13.04
CA TRP A 141 0.22 -8.93 -12.20
C TRP A 141 -1.07 -8.21 -12.61
N ARG A 142 -1.38 -8.10 -13.91
CA ARG A 142 -2.67 -7.56 -14.35
C ARG A 142 -3.83 -8.43 -13.86
N ARG A 143 -3.70 -9.75 -13.93
CA ARG A 143 -4.69 -10.66 -13.37
C ARG A 143 -4.78 -10.51 -11.85
N ALA A 144 -3.67 -10.47 -11.11
CA ALA A 144 -3.65 -10.29 -9.67
C ALA A 144 -4.34 -8.99 -9.24
N ALA A 145 -4.13 -7.89 -9.97
CA ALA A 145 -4.74 -6.60 -9.66
C ALA A 145 -6.26 -6.58 -9.87
N THR A 146 -6.80 -7.47 -10.69
CA THR A 146 -8.24 -7.50 -11.07
C THR A 146 -9.03 -8.64 -10.44
N ALA A 147 -8.40 -9.75 -10.08
CA ALA A 147 -9.07 -10.92 -9.54
C ALA A 147 -9.71 -10.64 -8.16
N GLU A 148 -8.94 -10.07 -7.24
CA GLU A 148 -9.42 -9.67 -5.92
C GLU A 148 -8.97 -8.22 -5.64
N PRO A 149 -9.58 -7.21 -6.27
CA PRO A 149 -9.04 -5.85 -6.34
C PRO A 149 -9.02 -5.12 -4.99
N ASP A 150 -9.70 -5.65 -3.98
CA ASP A 150 -9.74 -5.10 -2.61
C ASP A 150 -8.85 -5.90 -1.65
N THR A 151 -7.65 -6.28 -2.10
CA THR A 151 -6.66 -7.02 -1.33
C THR A 151 -5.29 -6.33 -1.35
N PHE A 152 -4.48 -6.60 -0.31
CA PHE A 152 -3.09 -6.15 -0.28
C PHE A 152 -2.28 -6.73 -1.45
N SER A 153 -2.56 -7.97 -1.86
CA SER A 153 -1.89 -8.62 -2.99
C SER A 153 -2.18 -7.92 -4.31
N ALA A 154 -3.43 -7.51 -4.55
CA ALA A 154 -3.80 -6.71 -5.73
C ALA A 154 -3.11 -5.34 -5.74
N GLN A 155 -3.01 -4.66 -4.58
CA GLN A 155 -2.27 -3.41 -4.44
C GLN A 155 -0.78 -3.61 -4.76
N ARG A 156 -0.17 -4.71 -4.30
CA ARG A 156 1.24 -5.02 -4.61
C ARG A 156 1.45 -5.36 -6.09
N ALA A 157 0.47 -5.96 -6.75
CA ALA A 157 0.51 -6.18 -8.18
C ALA A 157 0.42 -4.87 -8.96
N ASP A 158 -0.44 -3.94 -8.53
CA ASP A 158 -0.50 -2.58 -9.08
C ASP A 158 0.82 -1.81 -8.87
N ASP A 159 1.49 -1.97 -7.73
CA ASP A 159 2.83 -1.44 -7.48
C ASP A 159 3.84 -1.94 -8.52
N ALA A 160 3.82 -3.25 -8.82
CA ALA A 160 4.72 -3.86 -9.79
C ALA A 160 4.44 -3.41 -11.23
N LEU A 161 3.19 -3.13 -11.57
CA LEU A 161 2.78 -2.59 -12.86
C LEU A 161 3.16 -1.12 -13.05
N HIS A 162 3.34 -0.36 -11.96
CA HIS A 162 3.62 1.07 -11.97
C HIS A 162 4.90 1.44 -11.21
N PRO A 163 6.08 0.96 -11.64
CA PRO A 163 7.35 1.14 -10.91
C PRO A 163 7.83 2.60 -10.83
N GLY A 164 7.24 3.49 -11.59
CA GLY A 164 7.49 4.94 -11.53
C GLY A 164 6.89 5.62 -10.30
N PHE A 165 6.01 4.94 -9.57
CA PHE A 165 5.40 5.44 -8.34
C PHE A 165 6.00 4.79 -7.11
N PRO A 166 5.93 5.44 -5.93
CA PRO A 166 6.19 4.78 -4.66
C PRO A 166 5.25 3.58 -4.45
N PRO A 167 5.66 2.55 -3.67
CA PRO A 167 4.77 1.45 -3.32
C PRO A 167 3.59 1.89 -2.46
N GLY A 168 2.41 1.31 -2.71
CA GLY A 168 1.17 1.65 -2.00
C GLY A 168 0.44 2.83 -2.63
N GLU A 169 -0.26 3.61 -1.82
CA GLU A 169 -1.05 4.79 -2.21
C GLU A 169 -0.84 5.94 -1.22
N PRO A 170 -1.09 7.21 -1.62
CA PRO A 170 -1.06 8.32 -0.68
C PRO A 170 -2.17 8.13 0.37
N LEU A 171 -1.77 7.94 1.63
CA LEU A 171 -2.69 7.67 2.71
C LEU A 171 -3.37 8.95 3.20
N PHE A 172 -4.67 8.84 3.54
CA PHE A 172 -5.33 9.87 4.32
C PHE A 172 -4.74 9.93 5.74
N VAL A 173 -4.43 11.14 6.20
CA VAL A 173 -3.93 11.42 7.54
C VAL A 173 -4.94 12.32 8.25
N PRO A 174 -5.62 11.84 9.30
CA PRO A 174 -6.60 12.65 10.01
C PRO A 174 -5.92 13.79 10.78
N SER A 175 -6.59 14.94 10.87
CA SER A 175 -6.16 16.07 11.71
C SER A 175 -6.47 15.87 13.20
N PHE A 176 -7.16 14.80 13.54
CA PHE A 176 -7.62 14.47 14.88
C PHE A 176 -7.01 13.18 15.42
N GLU A 177 -6.95 13.06 16.72
CA GLU A 177 -6.45 11.85 17.39
C GLU A 177 -7.53 10.73 17.35
N PRO A 178 -7.08 9.46 17.21
CA PRO A 178 -7.98 8.32 17.32
C PRO A 178 -8.63 8.24 18.70
N PRO A 179 -9.84 7.66 18.81
CA PRO A 179 -10.48 7.46 20.12
C PRO A 179 -9.60 6.67 21.09
N ALA A 180 -9.45 7.18 22.33
CA ALA A 180 -8.62 6.54 23.36
C ALA A 180 -8.99 5.07 23.64
N ARG A 181 -10.26 4.70 23.44
CA ARG A 181 -10.75 3.31 23.58
C ARG A 181 -10.11 2.32 22.62
N LEU A 182 -9.46 2.77 21.54
CA LEU A 182 -8.71 1.90 20.62
C LEU A 182 -7.31 1.58 21.16
N ALA A 183 -6.81 2.37 22.09
CA ALA A 183 -5.49 2.17 22.66
C ALA A 183 -5.43 0.83 23.42
N GLY A 184 -4.36 0.08 23.20
CA GLY A 184 -4.14 -1.21 23.88
C GLY A 184 -4.92 -2.41 23.31
N LEU A 185 -5.90 -2.20 22.43
CA LEU A 185 -6.60 -3.29 21.78
C LEU A 185 -5.71 -3.99 20.73
N SER A 186 -5.95 -5.30 20.54
CA SER A 186 -5.33 -6.03 19.45
C SER A 186 -5.82 -5.51 18.08
N PRO A 187 -5.02 -5.61 17.01
CA PRO A 187 -5.42 -5.14 15.68
C PRO A 187 -6.75 -5.69 15.17
N PRO A 188 -7.08 -7.00 15.33
CA PRO A 188 -8.41 -7.50 14.95
C PRO A 188 -9.55 -6.81 15.71
N ARG A 189 -9.35 -6.59 17.02
CA ARG A 189 -10.37 -5.97 17.87
C ARG A 189 -10.55 -4.48 17.55
N GLN A 190 -9.46 -3.78 17.23
CA GLN A 190 -9.55 -2.40 16.75
C GLN A 190 -10.37 -2.32 15.46
N LEU A 191 -10.09 -3.21 14.49
CA LEU A 191 -10.80 -3.23 13.21
C LEU A 191 -12.29 -3.53 13.39
N GLU A 192 -12.63 -4.51 14.21
CA GLU A 192 -14.02 -4.86 14.55
C GLU A 192 -14.76 -3.68 15.17
N LEU A 193 -14.13 -2.99 16.13
CA LEU A 193 -14.72 -1.81 16.79
C LEU A 193 -14.95 -0.67 15.81
N LEU A 194 -13.97 -0.40 14.94
CA LEU A 194 -14.08 0.63 13.90
C LEU A 194 -15.19 0.30 12.90
N ALA A 195 -15.30 -0.96 12.46
CA ALA A 195 -16.37 -1.41 11.56
C ALA A 195 -17.76 -1.23 12.19
N ARG A 196 -17.91 -1.61 13.46
CA ARG A 196 -19.16 -1.42 14.22
C ARG A 196 -19.53 0.06 14.36
N ASP A 197 -18.56 0.92 14.63
CA ASP A 197 -18.82 2.36 14.75
C ASP A 197 -19.20 2.96 13.40
N ALA A 198 -18.54 2.53 12.31
CA ALA A 198 -18.81 2.98 10.95
C ALA A 198 -20.13 2.45 10.37
N SER A 199 -20.75 1.43 10.97
CA SER A 199 -22.08 0.97 10.55
C SER A 199 -23.19 2.01 10.81
N LYS A 200 -22.91 3.01 11.66
CA LYS A 200 -23.79 4.14 11.93
C LYS A 200 -23.47 5.31 10.99
N PRO A 201 -24.43 6.24 10.73
CA PRO A 201 -24.19 7.41 9.90
C PRO A 201 -23.34 8.47 10.64
N ASN A 202 -22.08 8.15 10.84
CA ASN A 202 -21.10 9.01 11.51
C ASN A 202 -19.87 9.19 10.62
N ALA A 203 -19.71 10.38 10.06
CA ALA A 203 -18.64 10.71 9.13
C ALA A 203 -17.24 10.41 9.70
N ARG A 204 -17.00 10.79 10.97
CA ARG A 204 -15.69 10.56 11.61
C ARG A 204 -15.39 9.09 11.84
N ALA A 205 -16.40 8.28 12.20
CA ALA A 205 -16.23 6.84 12.35
C ALA A 205 -15.89 6.19 11.00
N LYS A 206 -16.55 6.63 9.92
CA LYS A 206 -16.27 6.17 8.56
C LYS A 206 -14.85 6.56 8.11
N LEU A 207 -14.39 7.76 8.39
CA LEU A 207 -13.00 8.17 8.12
C LEU A 207 -11.98 7.25 8.82
N LEU A 208 -12.20 6.94 10.09
CA LEU A 208 -11.29 6.06 10.84
C LEU A 208 -11.30 4.63 10.34
N TYR A 209 -12.47 4.11 10.00
CA TYR A 209 -12.59 2.76 9.43
C TYR A 209 -11.98 2.71 8.03
N GLY A 210 -12.28 3.67 7.17
CA GLY A 210 -11.67 3.81 5.84
C GLY A 210 -10.14 3.88 5.92
N LEU A 211 -9.58 4.64 6.87
CA LEU A 211 -8.14 4.69 7.11
C LEU A 211 -7.56 3.32 7.51
N ALA A 212 -8.25 2.58 8.38
CA ALA A 212 -7.81 1.24 8.76
C ALA A 212 -7.83 0.28 7.56
N LEU A 213 -8.88 0.32 6.75
CA LEU A 213 -9.01 -0.45 5.51
C LEU A 213 -7.92 -0.10 4.50
N GLN A 214 -7.64 1.20 4.28
CA GLN A 214 -6.59 1.66 3.37
C GLN A 214 -5.21 1.11 3.78
N ARG A 215 -4.91 1.11 5.09
CA ARG A 215 -3.65 0.55 5.62
C ARG A 215 -3.54 -0.98 5.48
N LEU A 216 -4.65 -1.66 5.35
CA LEU A 216 -4.71 -3.09 5.09
C LEU A 216 -4.71 -3.43 3.59
N GLY A 217 -4.56 -2.44 2.71
CA GLY A 217 -4.63 -2.62 1.25
C GLY A 217 -6.06 -2.86 0.74
N ARG A 218 -7.09 -2.58 1.55
CA ARG A 218 -8.51 -2.69 1.19
C ARG A 218 -8.98 -1.37 0.55
N ARG A 219 -8.41 -1.07 -0.61
CA ARG A 219 -8.57 0.21 -1.29
C ARG A 219 -10.01 0.55 -1.63
N LEU A 220 -10.74 -0.39 -2.22
CA LEU A 220 -12.12 -0.14 -2.67
C LEU A 220 -13.08 -0.02 -1.48
N SER A 221 -12.87 -0.79 -0.44
CA SER A 221 -13.63 -0.65 0.81
C SER A 221 -13.33 0.68 1.49
N ALA A 222 -12.06 1.09 1.55
CA ALA A 222 -11.68 2.40 2.10
C ALA A 222 -12.32 3.55 1.31
N GLN A 223 -12.27 3.50 -0.02
CA GLN A 223 -12.91 4.50 -0.90
C GLN A 223 -14.40 4.63 -0.60
N ARG A 224 -15.13 3.51 -0.47
CA ARG A 224 -16.57 3.53 -0.13
C ARG A 224 -16.85 4.24 1.20
N GLU A 225 -16.05 3.94 2.23
CA GLU A 225 -16.21 4.60 3.54
C GLU A 225 -15.90 6.09 3.48
N TYR A 226 -14.89 6.51 2.72
CA TYR A 226 -14.55 7.91 2.51
C TYR A 226 -15.62 8.67 1.71
N ASP A 227 -16.16 8.08 0.65
CA ASP A 227 -17.23 8.66 -0.14
C ASP A 227 -18.51 8.83 0.70
N GLU A 228 -18.80 7.86 1.56
CA GLU A 228 -19.95 7.95 2.47
C GLU A 228 -19.73 8.99 3.57
N ALA A 229 -18.53 9.09 4.14
CA ALA A 229 -18.18 10.15 5.08
C ALA A 229 -18.36 11.53 4.45
N ALA A 230 -17.92 11.71 3.21
CA ALA A 230 -18.07 12.97 2.48
C ALA A 230 -19.54 13.35 2.19
N ARG A 231 -20.41 12.35 1.96
CA ARG A 231 -21.86 12.57 1.81
C ARG A 231 -22.53 12.97 3.12
N LEU A 232 -22.07 12.40 4.25
CA LEU A 232 -22.60 12.72 5.58
C LEU A 232 -22.16 14.11 6.06
N ALA A 233 -21.00 14.61 5.61
CA ALA A 233 -20.43 15.88 6.04
C ALA A 233 -19.92 16.71 4.85
N LEU A 234 -20.85 17.22 4.04
CA LEU A 234 -20.57 17.92 2.77
C LEU A 234 -19.66 19.14 2.90
N ASN A 235 -19.66 19.80 4.06
CA ASN A 235 -18.91 21.02 4.32
C ASN A 235 -17.65 20.79 5.18
N ASP A 236 -17.35 19.54 5.52
CA ASP A 236 -16.12 19.19 6.25
C ASP A 236 -14.97 18.95 5.27
N PRO A 237 -13.92 19.77 5.30
CA PRO A 237 -12.77 19.62 4.39
C PRO A 237 -12.06 18.28 4.56
N GLU A 238 -12.10 17.67 5.74
CA GLU A 238 -11.43 16.42 6.04
C GLU A 238 -12.08 15.24 5.32
N THR A 239 -13.41 15.15 5.35
CA THR A 239 -14.16 14.11 4.63
C THR A 239 -14.03 14.26 3.11
N GLN A 240 -14.04 15.50 2.60
CA GLN A 240 -13.90 15.77 1.16
C GLN A 240 -12.48 15.41 0.67
N VAL A 241 -11.45 15.68 1.47
CA VAL A 241 -10.07 15.28 1.18
C VAL A 241 -9.92 13.76 1.19
N ALA A 242 -10.46 13.07 2.19
CA ALA A 242 -10.40 11.61 2.28
C ALA A 242 -11.05 10.95 1.05
N ALA A 243 -12.24 11.42 0.65
CA ALA A 243 -12.91 10.96 -0.56
C ALA A 243 -12.07 11.22 -1.82
N ALA A 244 -11.47 12.41 -1.96
CA ALA A 244 -10.60 12.71 -3.08
C ALA A 244 -9.40 11.75 -3.17
N LEU A 245 -8.76 11.44 -2.04
CA LEU A 245 -7.64 10.50 -1.97
C LEU A 245 -8.07 9.05 -2.25
N GLY A 246 -9.24 8.64 -1.79
CA GLY A 246 -9.80 7.31 -2.07
C GLY A 246 -9.98 7.02 -3.56
N HIS A 247 -10.05 8.07 -4.40
CA HIS A 247 -10.10 7.96 -5.87
C HIS A 247 -8.72 7.98 -6.54
N PHE A 248 -7.62 7.96 -5.78
CA PHE A 248 -6.29 7.86 -6.36
C PHE A 248 -6.09 6.48 -7.00
N ALA A 249 -5.56 6.48 -8.22
CA ALA A 249 -5.09 5.29 -8.91
C ALA A 249 -3.82 5.64 -9.68
N LYS A 250 -2.81 4.78 -9.64
CA LYS A 250 -1.54 5.00 -10.35
C LYS A 250 -1.72 5.07 -11.86
N SER A 251 -2.70 4.32 -12.39
CA SER A 251 -3.09 4.38 -13.80
C SER A 251 -3.81 5.67 -14.18
N ASN A 252 -4.43 6.37 -13.22
CA ASN A 252 -5.14 7.63 -13.44
C ASN A 252 -5.09 8.54 -12.21
N PRO A 253 -3.92 9.15 -11.89
CA PRO A 253 -3.79 10.05 -10.75
C PRO A 253 -4.67 11.30 -10.86
N SER A 254 -5.03 11.72 -12.09
CA SER A 254 -5.85 12.90 -12.35
C SER A 254 -7.25 12.79 -11.73
N ALA A 255 -7.78 11.59 -11.53
CA ALA A 255 -9.06 11.37 -10.87
C ALA A 255 -9.10 11.92 -9.44
N ALA A 256 -8.01 11.76 -8.67
CA ALA A 256 -7.89 12.33 -7.34
C ALA A 256 -7.59 13.83 -7.37
N PHE A 257 -6.69 14.29 -8.27
CA PHE A 257 -6.35 15.71 -8.40
C PHE A 257 -7.54 16.57 -8.82
N SER A 258 -8.40 16.09 -9.74
CA SER A 258 -9.62 16.81 -10.16
C SER A 258 -10.62 17.02 -9.02
N ARG A 259 -10.59 16.16 -7.99
CA ARG A 259 -11.40 16.29 -6.77
C ARG A 259 -10.72 17.15 -5.71
N LEU A 260 -9.42 16.96 -5.49
CA LEU A 260 -8.67 17.65 -4.44
C LEU A 260 -8.36 19.12 -4.83
N GLY A 261 -8.07 19.41 -6.10
CA GLY A 261 -7.75 20.75 -6.58
C GLY A 261 -8.81 21.81 -6.23
N PRO A 262 -10.08 21.62 -6.54
CA PRO A 262 -11.15 22.56 -6.19
C PRO A 262 -11.29 22.84 -4.69
N LEU A 263 -10.91 21.89 -3.82
CA LEU A 263 -10.97 22.07 -2.37
C LEU A 263 -10.01 23.17 -1.88
N THR A 264 -8.91 23.44 -2.61
CA THR A 264 -7.99 24.54 -2.27
C THR A 264 -8.64 25.92 -2.35
N ARG A 265 -9.63 26.09 -3.24
CA ARG A 265 -10.42 27.32 -3.37
C ARG A 265 -11.59 27.34 -2.38
N ARG A 266 -12.24 26.17 -2.17
CA ARG A 266 -13.38 26.05 -1.24
C ARG A 266 -12.95 26.19 0.21
N TYR A 267 -11.75 25.68 0.56
CA TYR A 267 -11.22 25.66 1.92
C TYR A 267 -9.76 26.18 1.94
N PRO A 268 -9.53 27.46 1.64
CA PRO A 268 -8.20 28.01 1.39
C PRO A 268 -7.25 27.92 2.61
N ARG A 269 -7.81 27.90 3.83
CA ARG A 269 -7.07 27.81 5.11
C ARG A 269 -7.13 26.44 5.77
N ALA A 270 -7.68 25.41 5.12
CA ALA A 270 -7.72 24.08 5.68
C ALA A 270 -6.36 23.38 5.54
N ALA A 271 -5.65 23.17 6.65
CA ALA A 271 -4.37 22.48 6.65
C ALA A 271 -4.47 21.07 6.06
N THR A 272 -5.58 20.36 6.26
CA THR A 272 -5.80 19.02 5.67
C THR A 272 -5.75 19.06 4.14
N VAL A 273 -6.34 20.07 3.50
CA VAL A 273 -6.31 20.22 2.03
C VAL A 273 -4.89 20.47 1.54
N ARG A 274 -4.16 21.37 2.20
CA ARG A 274 -2.78 21.71 1.84
C ARG A 274 -1.83 20.54 2.03
N PHE A 275 -1.96 19.86 3.18
CA PHE A 275 -1.14 18.68 3.51
C PHE A 275 -1.30 17.56 2.47
N HIS A 276 -2.53 17.18 2.17
CA HIS A 276 -2.78 16.05 1.27
C HIS A 276 -2.50 16.39 -0.20
N LEU A 277 -2.70 17.64 -0.61
CA LEU A 277 -2.24 18.08 -1.93
C LEU A 277 -0.72 18.00 -2.01
N GLY A 278 -0.01 18.45 -0.97
CA GLY A 278 1.45 18.32 -0.88
C GLY A 278 1.90 16.87 -0.96
N LEU A 279 1.27 15.98 -0.19
CA LEU A 279 1.56 14.55 -0.19
C LEU A 279 1.36 13.93 -1.59
N MET A 280 0.24 14.20 -2.25
CA MET A 280 -0.02 13.70 -3.61
C MET A 280 0.99 14.20 -4.62
N LEU A 281 1.39 15.48 -4.54
CA LEU A 281 2.43 16.04 -5.42
C LEU A 281 3.78 15.37 -5.19
N LEU A 282 4.14 15.02 -3.94
CA LEU A 282 5.34 14.23 -3.67
C LEU A 282 5.29 12.84 -4.31
N TRP A 283 4.11 12.21 -4.34
CA TRP A 283 3.90 10.94 -5.05
C TRP A 283 4.13 11.04 -6.55
N MET A 284 3.84 12.20 -7.13
CA MET A 284 4.04 12.49 -8.55
C MET A 284 5.46 12.98 -8.89
N ALA A 285 6.31 13.24 -7.90
CA ALA A 285 7.58 13.94 -8.09
C ALA A 285 8.54 13.25 -9.09
N ARG A 286 8.49 11.92 -9.20
CA ARG A 286 9.28 11.17 -10.20
C ARG A 286 8.72 11.28 -11.62
N ALA A 287 7.40 11.47 -11.75
CA ALA A 287 6.71 11.49 -13.03
C ALA A 287 6.52 12.92 -13.60
N GLN A 288 6.55 13.94 -12.74
CA GLN A 288 6.23 15.31 -13.11
C GLN A 288 7.28 16.31 -12.62
N PRO A 289 8.02 16.98 -13.53
CA PRO A 289 8.90 18.08 -13.15
C PRO A 289 8.12 19.18 -12.40
N GLY A 290 8.70 19.71 -11.35
CA GLY A 290 8.07 20.76 -10.53
C GLY A 290 7.12 20.25 -9.43
N ALA A 291 6.61 19.03 -9.49
CA ALA A 291 5.73 18.48 -8.45
C ALA A 291 6.38 18.45 -7.06
N LEU A 292 7.69 18.19 -6.99
CA LEU A 292 8.44 18.22 -5.73
C LEU A 292 8.45 19.62 -5.11
N ALA A 293 8.75 20.65 -5.87
CA ALA A 293 8.81 22.03 -5.38
C ALA A 293 7.42 22.49 -4.91
N GLU A 294 6.39 22.22 -5.70
CA GLU A 294 5.02 22.55 -5.34
C GLU A 294 4.54 21.75 -4.13
N GLY A 295 4.87 20.45 -4.05
CA GLY A 295 4.57 19.62 -2.89
C GLY A 295 5.17 20.18 -1.60
N ARG A 296 6.46 20.56 -1.63
CA ARG A 296 7.12 21.25 -0.50
C ARG A 296 6.40 22.55 -0.11
N ARG A 297 5.96 23.34 -1.10
CA ARG A 297 5.22 24.57 -0.86
C ARG A 297 3.89 24.32 -0.15
N GLN A 298 3.13 23.32 -0.60
CA GLN A 298 1.85 22.97 0.00
C GLN A 298 2.02 22.43 1.44
N LEU A 299 3.05 21.65 1.73
CA LEU A 299 3.36 21.18 3.09
C LEU A 299 3.73 22.33 4.04
N ARG A 300 4.52 23.33 3.58
CA ARG A 300 4.80 24.54 4.38
C ARG A 300 3.54 25.35 4.67
N LEU A 301 2.61 25.44 3.69
CA LEU A 301 1.32 26.08 3.93
C LEU A 301 0.49 25.33 4.96
N ALA A 302 0.46 23.98 4.93
CA ALA A 302 -0.23 23.17 5.94
C ALA A 302 0.32 23.41 7.34
N GLU A 303 1.64 23.50 7.49
CA GLU A 303 2.31 23.81 8.77
C GLU A 303 1.92 25.21 9.29
N LYS A 304 1.87 26.20 8.39
CA LYS A 304 1.55 27.59 8.69
C LYS A 304 0.07 27.79 9.10
N GLU A 305 -0.85 27.10 8.44
CA GLU A 305 -2.30 27.31 8.66
C GLU A 305 -2.79 26.77 10.03
N GLN A 306 -2.17 25.69 10.54
CA GLN A 306 -2.51 25.11 11.84
C GLN A 306 -1.26 24.70 12.61
N PRO A 307 -0.49 25.66 13.14
CA PRO A 307 0.74 25.36 13.88
C PRO A 307 0.48 24.42 15.07
N GLY A 308 1.37 23.44 15.29
CA GLY A 308 1.25 22.49 16.40
C GLY A 308 0.21 21.37 16.22
N SER A 309 -0.58 21.39 15.14
CA SER A 309 -1.52 20.29 14.81
C SER A 309 -0.78 18.99 14.46
N PRO A 310 -1.47 17.82 14.50
CA PRO A 310 -0.89 16.58 14.00
C PRO A 310 -0.39 16.68 12.57
N LEU A 311 -1.14 17.35 11.69
CA LEU A 311 -0.77 17.53 10.29
C LEU A 311 0.44 18.46 10.12
N ALA A 312 0.56 19.53 10.94
CA ALA A 312 1.72 20.40 10.92
C ALA A 312 3.00 19.66 11.34
N ARG A 313 2.92 18.83 12.40
CA ARG A 313 4.06 17.99 12.83
C ARG A 313 4.47 17.00 11.74
N GLU A 314 3.49 16.40 11.07
CA GLU A 314 3.75 15.46 9.98
C GLU A 314 4.33 16.16 8.74
N ALA A 315 3.80 17.35 8.37
CA ALA A 315 4.33 18.17 7.29
C ALA A 315 5.80 18.53 7.54
N LYS A 316 6.12 18.99 8.75
CA LYS A 316 7.49 19.31 9.17
C LYS A 316 8.42 18.10 9.05
N ARG A 317 7.96 16.91 9.49
CA ARG A 317 8.73 15.68 9.39
C ARG A 317 9.01 15.28 7.93
N LEU A 318 8.01 15.39 7.06
CA LEU A 318 8.16 15.11 5.63
C LEU A 318 9.13 16.10 4.97
N LEU A 319 9.00 17.39 5.29
CA LEU A 319 9.91 18.42 4.77
C LEU A 319 11.37 18.17 5.18
N ALA A 320 11.61 17.85 6.45
CA ALA A 320 12.96 17.51 6.93
C ALA A 320 13.55 16.27 6.21
N GLY A 321 12.73 15.27 5.93
CA GLY A 321 13.16 14.10 5.14
C GLY A 321 13.49 14.40 3.68
N LEU A 322 13.01 15.54 3.13
CA LEU A 322 13.27 15.97 1.77
C LEU A 322 14.47 16.93 1.64
N GLU A 323 15.00 17.45 2.74
CA GLU A 323 16.18 18.35 2.74
C GLU A 323 17.50 17.59 2.54
N GLY A 324 17.50 16.27 2.71
CA GLY A 324 18.65 15.40 2.50
C GLY A 324 18.66 14.68 1.14
N VAL A 325 17.76 15.04 0.24
CA VAL A 325 17.62 14.50 -1.12
C VAL A 325 17.71 15.63 -2.12
#